data_f0b31bf40cdd4cabf4ae2e43b8071a02
#
_entry.id   f0b31bf40cdd4cabf4ae2e43b8071a02
#
_cell.length_a   1.000
_cell.length_b   1.000
_cell.length_c   1.000
_cell.angle_alpha   90.00
_cell.angle_beta   90.00
_cell.angle_gamma   90.00
#
_symmetry.space_group_name_H-M   'P 1'
#
loop_
_entity.id
_entity.type
_entity.pdbx_description
1 polymer ?
#
loop_
_entity_poly.entity_id
_entity_poly.type
_entity_poly.pdbx_seq_one_letter_code
_entity_poly.pdbx_strand_id
1 'polypeptide(L)'
;MKRSLSVFLAILVIAAAAVAADEGRFFTYPTIHNDRIVFTYESDLWSVDAKGGVAARLTTFPGTENFAKLSPDGKWLAFTATYDGAPAVYVMPSEGGAPVRLTYNPGGAQVVAWTPDGSEIVFRSMFENVVGRDPNLFSVGVKGGAPVRLPLDRGVLVSFVPEKHQFLFCRRGNEEYYWKRYKGGQYQDIWLYDAVAKTYTPVTDYVGKNSYPMWAGGLMYFVSDRGNGISNLYTQKLGTKDAAPVTKYGDFDVMFPHTDGRSIVYVQDGRIHVLDVASGADTRISVKDPSDRWALRDRVINPKDYIQTAGVADGGQAAVLAARGDVFRVPTGHGPAENLSGTPGTREMYPALSPDGKTVAF
;
A
#
# COMPACT_ATOMS: atom_id res chain seq x y z
N MET A 1 -71.02 30.23 25.35
CA MET A 1 -69.57 30.42 25.48
C MET A 1 -68.85 29.11 25.25
N LYS A 2 -68.37 28.92 24.03
CA LYS A 2 -67.54 27.68 23.67
C LYS A 2 -66.08 28.13 23.62
N ARG A 3 -65.21 27.60 24.49
CA ARG A 3 -63.78 27.82 24.48
C ARG A 3 -63.19 26.77 23.60
N SER A 4 -62.61 27.17 22.46
CA SER A 4 -61.79 26.32 21.59
C SER A 4 -60.41 26.20 22.21
N LEU A 5 -60.00 24.97 22.49
CA LEU A 5 -58.65 24.64 22.95
C LEU A 5 -57.80 24.30 21.71
N SER A 6 -56.95 25.21 21.32
CA SER A 6 -55.96 24.95 20.22
C SER A 6 -54.75 24.25 20.80
N VAL A 7 -54.57 23.00 20.41
CA VAL A 7 -53.35 22.22 20.74
C VAL A 7 -52.30 22.53 19.70
N PHE A 8 -51.24 23.24 20.09
CA PHE A 8 -50.01 23.40 19.28
C PHE A 8 -49.17 22.14 19.38
N LEU A 9 -49.11 21.36 18.31
CA LEU A 9 -48.18 20.23 18.15
C LEU A 9 -46.83 20.80 17.70
N ALA A 10 -45.88 20.93 18.62
CA ALA A 10 -44.50 21.27 18.29
C ALA A 10 -43.77 20.02 17.73
N ILE A 11 -43.58 19.98 16.43
CA ILE A 11 -42.75 18.97 15.81
C ILE A 11 -41.28 19.34 16.05
N LEU A 12 -40.63 18.63 16.97
CA LEU A 12 -39.20 18.74 17.21
C LEU A 12 -38.47 18.03 16.07
N VAL A 13 -38.01 18.75 15.06
CA VAL A 13 -37.13 18.24 14.04
C VAL A 13 -35.72 18.15 14.66
N ILE A 14 -35.33 16.96 15.12
CA ILE A 14 -33.95 16.67 15.48
C ILE A 14 -33.20 16.54 14.16
N ALA A 15 -32.57 17.62 13.71
CA ALA A 15 -31.55 17.55 12.68
C ALA A 15 -30.36 16.75 13.29
N ALA A 16 -30.27 15.47 12.98
CA ALA A 16 -29.03 14.76 13.20
C ALA A 16 -27.96 15.50 12.40
N ALA A 17 -27.08 16.23 13.08
CA ALA A 17 -25.86 16.74 12.48
C ALA A 17 -25.08 15.50 12.04
N ALA A 18 -25.16 15.16 10.75
CA ALA A 18 -24.26 14.20 10.16
C ALA A 18 -22.86 14.80 10.39
N VAL A 19 -22.09 14.20 11.28
CA VAL A 19 -20.67 14.49 11.40
C VAL A 19 -20.12 14.25 9.99
N ALA A 20 -19.76 15.35 9.32
CA ALA A 20 -19.18 15.26 7.99
C ALA A 20 -17.88 14.45 8.15
N ALA A 21 -17.86 13.24 7.62
CA ALA A 21 -16.63 12.45 7.59
C ALA A 21 -15.57 13.25 6.83
N ASP A 22 -14.41 13.44 7.45
CA ASP A 22 -13.30 14.14 6.82
C ASP A 22 -12.78 13.35 5.63
N GLU A 23 -12.16 14.04 4.67
CA GLU A 23 -11.48 13.39 3.57
C GLU A 23 -10.28 12.58 4.11
N GLY A 24 -10.27 11.28 3.87
CA GLY A 24 -9.19 10.38 4.26
C GLY A 24 -7.92 10.60 3.44
N ARG A 25 -6.78 10.16 3.97
CA ARG A 25 -5.45 10.18 3.32
C ARG A 25 -4.66 8.94 3.72
N PHE A 26 -3.53 8.74 3.03
CA PHE A 26 -2.60 7.64 3.24
C PHE A 26 -3.19 6.27 2.90
N PHE A 27 -4.04 6.24 1.88
CA PHE A 27 -4.52 5.01 1.30
C PHE A 27 -3.38 4.27 0.60
N THR A 28 -3.43 2.93 0.60
CA THR A 28 -2.41 2.09 -0.04
C THR A 28 -3.06 0.97 -0.84
N TYR A 29 -2.33 0.44 -1.82
CA TYR A 29 -2.67 -0.74 -2.63
C TYR A 29 -4.09 -0.74 -3.21
N PRO A 30 -4.54 0.34 -3.86
CA PRO A 30 -5.85 0.36 -4.47
C PRO A 30 -5.93 -0.65 -5.61
N THR A 31 -7.11 -1.23 -5.79
CA THR A 31 -7.49 -2.05 -6.95
C THR A 31 -8.82 -1.57 -7.46
N ILE A 32 -9.05 -1.66 -8.77
CA ILE A 32 -10.28 -1.20 -9.42
C ILE A 32 -10.88 -2.30 -10.29
N HIS A 33 -12.18 -2.37 -10.31
CA HIS A 33 -12.97 -3.10 -11.32
C HIS A 33 -14.24 -2.30 -11.58
N ASN A 34 -14.40 -1.81 -12.81
CA ASN A 34 -15.49 -0.89 -13.21
C ASN A 34 -15.60 0.31 -12.24
N ASP A 35 -16.76 0.48 -11.59
CA ASP A 35 -17.04 1.60 -10.68
C ASP A 35 -16.63 1.32 -9.22
N ARG A 36 -15.92 0.22 -8.93
CA ARG A 36 -15.55 -0.14 -7.58
C ARG A 36 -14.05 -0.09 -7.36
N ILE A 37 -13.65 0.59 -6.30
CA ILE A 37 -12.26 0.62 -5.80
C ILE A 37 -12.22 -0.08 -4.44
N VAL A 38 -11.24 -0.98 -4.24
CA VAL A 38 -10.89 -1.54 -2.94
C VAL A 38 -9.46 -1.11 -2.63
N PHE A 39 -9.18 -0.74 -1.40
CA PHE A 39 -7.88 -0.24 -0.96
C PHE A 39 -7.60 -0.64 0.49
N THR A 40 -6.34 -0.53 0.91
CA THR A 40 -5.96 -0.72 2.32
C THR A 40 -5.90 0.63 3.03
N TYR A 41 -6.55 0.69 4.19
CA TYR A 41 -6.50 1.83 5.11
C TYR A 41 -6.57 1.34 6.55
N GLU A 42 -5.73 1.86 7.43
CA GLU A 42 -5.61 1.44 8.85
C GLU A 42 -5.45 -0.09 9.04
N SER A 43 -4.71 -0.73 8.13
CA SER A 43 -4.44 -2.18 8.08
C SER A 43 -5.62 -3.06 7.65
N ASP A 44 -6.77 -2.49 7.31
CA ASP A 44 -7.94 -3.18 6.81
C ASP A 44 -8.23 -2.88 5.33
N LEU A 45 -9.07 -3.71 4.74
CA LEU A 45 -9.61 -3.48 3.41
C LEU A 45 -10.88 -2.65 3.47
N TRP A 46 -10.94 -1.64 2.60
CA TRP A 46 -12.07 -0.72 2.46
C TRP A 46 -12.49 -0.65 1.00
N SER A 47 -13.74 -0.33 0.74
CA SER A 47 -14.24 -0.10 -0.61
C SER A 47 -14.90 1.26 -0.73
N VAL A 48 -14.84 1.83 -1.95
CA VAL A 48 -15.49 3.08 -2.33
C VAL A 48 -15.89 3.04 -3.81
N ASP A 49 -16.91 3.80 -4.19
CA ASP A 49 -17.25 4.02 -5.60
C ASP A 49 -16.12 4.81 -6.31
N ALA A 50 -15.86 4.52 -7.57
CA ALA A 50 -14.85 5.22 -8.37
C ALA A 50 -15.15 6.71 -8.58
N LYS A 51 -16.37 7.16 -8.29
CA LYS A 51 -16.75 8.58 -8.24
C LYS A 51 -16.48 9.22 -6.87
N GLY A 52 -16.04 8.44 -5.89
CA GLY A 52 -15.81 8.87 -4.52
C GLY A 52 -17.03 8.68 -3.62
N GLY A 53 -16.95 9.17 -2.39
CA GLY A 53 -18.00 9.06 -1.39
C GLY A 53 -17.51 8.51 -0.07
N VAL A 54 -18.42 7.96 0.73
CA VAL A 54 -18.11 7.36 2.03
C VAL A 54 -17.58 5.94 1.79
N ALA A 55 -16.39 5.64 2.32
CA ALA A 55 -15.82 4.31 2.22
C ALA A 55 -16.55 3.33 3.16
N ALA A 56 -16.65 2.07 2.73
CA ALA A 56 -17.16 0.97 3.53
C ALA A 56 -16.02 0.01 3.91
N ARG A 57 -15.91 -0.32 5.19
CA ARG A 57 -14.90 -1.27 5.70
C ARG A 57 -15.32 -2.70 5.36
N LEU A 58 -14.43 -3.48 4.76
CA LEU A 58 -14.68 -4.87 4.36
C LEU A 58 -14.14 -5.89 5.35
N THR A 59 -13.06 -5.55 6.06
CA THR A 59 -12.40 -6.43 7.04
C THR A 59 -12.19 -5.71 8.37
N THR A 60 -12.07 -6.45 9.46
CA THR A 60 -11.98 -5.91 10.84
C THR A 60 -11.06 -6.74 11.73
N PHE A 61 -10.26 -7.63 11.19
CA PHE A 61 -9.34 -8.44 11.97
C PHE A 61 -8.18 -7.58 12.49
N PRO A 62 -7.64 -7.81 13.70
CA PRO A 62 -6.55 -6.99 14.26
C PRO A 62 -5.18 -7.22 13.60
N GLY A 63 -5.10 -8.02 12.53
CA GLY A 63 -3.90 -8.20 11.71
C GLY A 63 -3.76 -7.15 10.61
N THR A 64 -3.05 -7.51 9.55
CA THR A 64 -2.86 -6.66 8.37
C THR A 64 -3.49 -7.31 7.16
N GLU A 65 -4.34 -6.58 6.44
CA GLU A 65 -4.86 -6.94 5.13
C GLU A 65 -4.37 -5.94 4.09
N ASN A 66 -3.74 -6.44 3.03
CA ASN A 66 -3.18 -5.59 1.99
C ASN A 66 -3.08 -6.31 0.63
N PHE A 67 -2.56 -5.60 -0.38
CA PHE A 67 -2.37 -6.12 -1.73
C PHE A 67 -3.62 -6.74 -2.35
N ALA A 68 -4.79 -6.17 -2.04
CA ALA A 68 -6.06 -6.63 -2.58
C ALA A 68 -6.10 -6.51 -4.11
N LYS A 69 -6.70 -7.50 -4.77
CA LYS A 69 -6.96 -7.52 -6.21
C LYS A 69 -8.37 -8.05 -6.46
N LEU A 70 -9.18 -7.23 -7.13
CA LEU A 70 -10.49 -7.66 -7.63
C LEU A 70 -10.31 -8.65 -8.79
N SER A 71 -11.14 -9.69 -8.84
CA SER A 71 -11.13 -10.66 -9.94
C SER A 71 -11.58 -10.02 -11.27
N PRO A 72 -11.24 -10.61 -12.42
CA PRO A 72 -11.66 -10.08 -13.73
C PRO A 72 -13.18 -9.95 -13.92
N ASP A 73 -13.97 -10.77 -13.21
CA ASP A 73 -15.44 -10.69 -13.22
C ASP A 73 -16.00 -9.80 -12.08
N GLY A 74 -15.13 -9.22 -11.25
CA GLY A 74 -15.49 -8.35 -10.12
C GLY A 74 -16.14 -9.02 -8.92
N LYS A 75 -16.34 -10.35 -8.92
CA LYS A 75 -17.08 -11.04 -7.86
C LYS A 75 -16.24 -11.44 -6.66
N TRP A 76 -14.93 -11.57 -6.84
CA TRP A 76 -14.01 -12.03 -5.83
C TRP A 76 -12.94 -11.00 -5.53
N LEU A 77 -12.44 -11.03 -4.31
CA LEU A 77 -11.32 -10.24 -3.83
C LEU A 77 -10.25 -11.18 -3.30
N ALA A 78 -9.09 -11.23 -3.96
CA ALA A 78 -7.89 -11.87 -3.44
C ALA A 78 -7.06 -10.85 -2.69
N PHE A 79 -6.49 -11.21 -1.53
CA PHE A 79 -5.68 -10.31 -0.73
C PHE A 79 -4.67 -11.07 0.11
N THR A 80 -3.70 -10.35 0.64
CA THR A 80 -2.72 -10.86 1.59
C THR A 80 -3.15 -10.52 2.99
N ALA A 81 -3.13 -11.50 3.90
CA ALA A 81 -3.41 -11.26 5.31
C ALA A 81 -2.51 -12.08 6.23
N THR A 82 -2.39 -11.62 7.49
CA THR A 82 -1.59 -12.24 8.55
C THR A 82 -2.43 -12.88 9.64
N TYR A 83 -3.60 -13.44 9.29
CA TYR A 83 -4.56 -14.01 10.25
C TYR A 83 -3.97 -15.15 11.09
N ASP A 84 -3.18 -16.00 10.45
CA ASP A 84 -2.63 -17.21 11.08
C ASP A 84 -1.08 -17.20 11.08
N GLY A 85 -0.47 -16.04 11.31
CA GLY A 85 0.99 -15.88 11.38
C GLY A 85 1.60 -15.27 10.12
N ALA A 86 2.39 -16.03 9.35
CA ALA A 86 3.04 -15.49 8.15
C ALA A 86 2.01 -15.02 7.11
N PRO A 87 2.34 -13.96 6.31
CA PRO A 87 1.46 -13.48 5.26
C PRO A 87 1.03 -14.61 4.32
N ALA A 88 -0.25 -14.72 4.03
CA ALA A 88 -0.82 -15.74 3.15
C ALA A 88 -1.86 -15.15 2.20
N VAL A 89 -2.14 -15.86 1.09
CA VAL A 89 -3.20 -15.52 0.15
C VAL A 89 -4.54 -15.97 0.69
N TYR A 90 -5.47 -15.04 0.73
CA TYR A 90 -6.88 -15.25 1.05
C TYR A 90 -7.77 -14.80 -0.10
N VAL A 91 -8.96 -15.37 -0.19
CA VAL A 91 -10.00 -14.96 -1.12
C VAL A 91 -11.33 -14.85 -0.38
N MET A 92 -12.14 -13.83 -0.74
CA MET A 92 -13.52 -13.66 -0.26
C MET A 92 -14.40 -13.06 -1.36
N PRO A 93 -15.74 -13.07 -1.22
CA PRO A 93 -16.60 -12.26 -2.10
C PRO A 93 -16.19 -10.79 -2.07
N SER A 94 -16.26 -10.10 -3.21
CA SER A 94 -15.81 -8.70 -3.31
C SER A 94 -16.63 -7.74 -2.45
N GLU A 95 -17.87 -8.12 -2.12
CA GLU A 95 -18.76 -7.37 -1.23
C GLU A 95 -18.45 -7.55 0.28
N GLY A 96 -17.45 -8.37 0.60
CA GLY A 96 -17.14 -8.79 1.96
C GLY A 96 -17.69 -10.18 2.28
N GLY A 97 -17.27 -10.73 3.42
CA GLY A 97 -17.65 -12.08 3.86
C GLY A 97 -16.49 -12.81 4.51
N ALA A 98 -16.68 -14.09 4.81
CA ALA A 98 -15.64 -14.89 5.45
C ALA A 98 -14.49 -15.19 4.46
N PRO A 99 -13.24 -14.82 4.80
CA PRO A 99 -12.08 -15.13 3.96
C PRO A 99 -11.75 -16.63 3.98
N VAL A 100 -11.32 -17.15 2.85
CA VAL A 100 -10.79 -18.50 2.71
C VAL A 100 -9.30 -18.44 2.42
N ARG A 101 -8.48 -19.09 3.24
CA ARG A 101 -7.04 -19.19 3.05
C ARG A 101 -6.70 -20.15 1.91
N LEU A 102 -5.80 -19.73 1.00
CA LEU A 102 -5.40 -20.52 -0.16
C LEU A 102 -3.94 -21.01 -0.09
N THR A 103 -3.05 -20.33 0.68
CA THR A 103 -1.64 -20.71 0.76
C THR A 103 -1.20 -20.99 2.20
N TYR A 104 -0.30 -21.98 2.35
CA TYR A 104 0.16 -22.50 3.64
C TYR A 104 1.69 -22.59 3.74
N ASN A 105 2.42 -22.04 2.77
CA ASN A 105 3.87 -22.13 2.70
C ASN A 105 4.55 -21.17 3.71
N PRO A 106 5.67 -21.58 4.34
CA PRO A 106 6.35 -20.79 5.37
C PRO A 106 7.07 -19.55 4.84
N GLY A 107 7.33 -19.47 3.53
CA GLY A 107 8.01 -18.33 2.88
C GLY A 107 7.15 -17.08 2.75
N GLY A 108 5.94 -17.08 3.31
CA GLY A 108 4.95 -16.04 3.12
C GLY A 108 4.41 -16.01 1.68
N ALA A 109 3.32 -15.31 1.47
CA ALA A 109 2.72 -15.14 0.14
C ALA A 109 2.06 -13.76 0.04
N GLN A 110 2.36 -13.04 -1.05
CA GLN A 110 1.80 -11.72 -1.31
C GLN A 110 1.10 -11.73 -2.67
N VAL A 111 -0.18 -11.38 -2.68
CA VAL A 111 -0.99 -11.30 -3.90
C VAL A 111 -0.42 -10.27 -4.87
N VAL A 112 -0.36 -10.66 -6.14
CA VAL A 112 0.14 -9.80 -7.23
C VAL A 112 -0.96 -9.54 -8.27
N ALA A 113 -1.60 -10.60 -8.77
CA ALA A 113 -2.59 -10.48 -9.84
C ALA A 113 -3.55 -11.68 -9.86
N TRP A 114 -4.62 -11.57 -10.63
CA TRP A 114 -5.42 -12.68 -11.11
C TRP A 114 -4.97 -13.11 -12.51
N THR A 115 -5.16 -14.37 -12.86
CA THR A 115 -5.11 -14.79 -14.26
C THR A 115 -6.28 -14.18 -15.03
N PRO A 116 -6.16 -13.94 -16.35
CA PRO A 116 -7.22 -13.29 -17.14
C PRO A 116 -8.57 -13.99 -17.12
N ASP A 117 -8.57 -15.31 -16.97
CA ASP A 117 -9.77 -16.15 -16.86
C ASP A 117 -10.35 -16.21 -15.43
N GLY A 118 -9.67 -15.61 -14.45
CA GLY A 118 -10.09 -15.60 -13.05
C GLY A 118 -9.99 -16.95 -12.34
N SER A 119 -9.35 -17.94 -12.94
CA SER A 119 -9.24 -19.30 -12.36
C SER A 119 -8.17 -19.41 -11.28
N GLU A 120 -7.11 -18.56 -11.35
CA GLU A 120 -5.97 -18.60 -10.44
C GLU A 120 -5.58 -17.20 -9.95
N ILE A 121 -4.94 -17.19 -8.77
CA ILE A 121 -4.34 -16.00 -8.16
C ILE A 121 -2.84 -16.14 -8.23
N VAL A 122 -2.17 -15.16 -8.84
CA VAL A 122 -0.71 -15.06 -8.86
C VAL A 122 -0.24 -14.33 -7.60
N PHE A 123 0.76 -14.90 -6.95
CA PHE A 123 1.37 -14.35 -5.76
C PHE A 123 2.89 -14.47 -5.80
N ARG A 124 3.59 -13.62 -5.08
CA ARG A 124 5.03 -13.71 -4.87
C ARG A 124 5.34 -14.33 -3.51
N SER A 125 6.39 -15.13 -3.44
CA SER A 125 6.82 -15.82 -2.23
C SER A 125 8.32 -16.08 -2.23
N MET A 126 8.91 -16.11 -1.02
CA MET A 126 10.27 -16.59 -0.80
C MET A 126 10.35 -18.12 -0.74
N PHE A 127 9.21 -18.81 -0.88
CA PHE A 127 9.16 -20.26 -0.97
C PHE A 127 10.04 -20.77 -2.13
N GLU A 128 10.76 -21.85 -1.93
CA GLU A 128 11.75 -22.41 -2.87
C GLU A 128 12.92 -21.48 -3.23
N ASN A 129 13.10 -20.39 -2.52
CA ASN A 129 14.20 -19.47 -2.74
C ASN A 129 15.30 -19.68 -1.69
N VAL A 130 16.29 -20.49 -2.00
CA VAL A 130 17.34 -20.89 -1.05
C VAL A 130 18.42 -19.82 -0.87
N VAL A 131 18.66 -18.96 -1.85
CA VAL A 131 19.85 -18.07 -1.88
C VAL A 131 19.51 -16.65 -2.36
N GLY A 132 18.31 -16.38 -2.82
CA GLY A 132 17.94 -15.10 -3.45
C GLY A 132 17.35 -14.06 -2.49
N ARG A 133 17.47 -12.80 -2.87
CA ARG A 133 16.76 -11.69 -2.23
C ARG A 133 15.40 -11.41 -2.87
N ASP A 134 15.24 -11.84 -4.13
CA ASP A 134 14.03 -11.60 -4.90
C ASP A 134 13.11 -12.81 -4.81
N PRO A 135 11.81 -12.66 -4.59
CA PRO A 135 10.85 -13.75 -4.54
C PRO A 135 10.64 -14.39 -5.93
N ASN A 136 10.02 -15.57 -5.90
CA ASN A 136 9.46 -16.22 -7.09
C ASN A 136 7.97 -15.93 -7.22
N LEU A 137 7.44 -16.01 -8.44
CA LEU A 137 6.02 -15.95 -8.71
C LEU A 137 5.43 -17.35 -8.78
N PHE A 138 4.28 -17.52 -8.15
CA PHE A 138 3.49 -18.74 -8.13
C PHE A 138 2.04 -18.41 -8.47
N SER A 139 1.28 -19.40 -8.92
CA SER A 139 -0.18 -19.34 -8.99
C SER A 139 -0.82 -20.37 -8.07
N VAL A 140 -2.01 -20.09 -7.60
CA VAL A 140 -2.86 -21.01 -6.85
C VAL A 140 -4.30 -20.87 -7.32
N GLY A 141 -5.00 -22.01 -7.48
CA GLY A 141 -6.39 -22.01 -7.89
C GLY A 141 -7.29 -21.27 -6.89
N VAL A 142 -8.32 -20.59 -7.36
CA VAL A 142 -9.31 -19.88 -6.52
C VAL A 142 -10.04 -20.81 -5.53
N LYS A 143 -10.07 -22.11 -5.82
CA LYS A 143 -10.62 -23.16 -4.94
C LYS A 143 -9.56 -23.82 -4.06
N GLY A 144 -8.32 -23.30 -4.05
CA GLY A 144 -7.18 -23.90 -3.39
C GLY A 144 -6.43 -24.88 -4.29
N GLY A 145 -5.55 -25.66 -3.68
CA GLY A 145 -4.65 -26.61 -4.35
C GLY A 145 -3.19 -26.31 -4.10
N ALA A 146 -2.30 -27.13 -4.68
CA ALA A 146 -0.87 -26.88 -4.58
C ALA A 146 -0.48 -25.68 -5.46
N PRO A 147 0.33 -24.74 -4.94
CA PRO A 147 0.87 -23.66 -5.75
C PRO A 147 1.75 -24.18 -6.89
N VAL A 148 1.66 -23.55 -8.03
CA VAL A 148 2.46 -23.83 -9.21
C VAL A 148 3.40 -22.64 -9.49
N ARG A 149 4.69 -22.90 -9.60
CA ARG A 149 5.66 -21.85 -9.91
C ARG A 149 5.54 -21.42 -11.37
N LEU A 150 5.51 -20.11 -11.61
CA LEU A 150 5.58 -19.57 -12.97
C LEU A 150 6.95 -19.87 -13.59
N PRO A 151 7.03 -20.01 -14.93
CA PRO A 151 8.26 -20.38 -15.64
C PRO A 151 9.26 -19.20 -15.70
N LEU A 152 9.61 -18.66 -14.54
CA LEU A 152 10.52 -17.53 -14.36
C LEU A 152 11.66 -17.91 -13.41
N ASP A 153 12.85 -17.36 -13.64
CA ASP A 153 13.97 -17.49 -12.70
C ASP A 153 13.67 -16.74 -11.39
N ARG A 154 13.02 -15.58 -11.50
CA ARG A 154 12.53 -14.71 -10.42
C ARG A 154 11.45 -13.79 -10.95
N GLY A 155 10.61 -13.26 -10.10
CA GLY A 155 9.59 -12.30 -10.49
C GLY A 155 8.84 -11.76 -9.27
N VAL A 156 8.42 -10.51 -9.36
CA VAL A 156 7.78 -9.80 -8.24
C VAL A 156 6.45 -9.17 -8.61
N LEU A 157 6.27 -8.76 -9.84
CA LEU A 157 5.05 -8.18 -10.40
C LEU A 157 4.77 -8.80 -11.75
N VAL A 158 3.50 -8.96 -12.08
CA VAL A 158 3.05 -9.47 -13.37
C VAL A 158 1.81 -8.75 -13.85
N SER A 159 1.71 -8.59 -15.18
CA SER A 159 0.49 -8.14 -15.87
C SER A 159 0.32 -8.95 -17.15
N PHE A 160 -0.79 -9.64 -17.28
CA PHE A 160 -1.08 -10.45 -18.44
C PHE A 160 -1.45 -9.59 -19.65
N VAL A 161 -1.01 -10.01 -20.85
CA VAL A 161 -1.46 -9.44 -22.12
C VAL A 161 -2.56 -10.36 -22.65
N PRO A 162 -3.83 -9.93 -22.59
CA PRO A 162 -4.94 -10.79 -22.97
C PRO A 162 -4.78 -11.36 -24.39
N GLU A 163 -5.22 -12.60 -24.61
CA GLU A 163 -5.26 -13.29 -25.89
C GLU A 163 -3.91 -13.59 -26.56
N LYS A 164 -2.79 -13.21 -25.95
CA LYS A 164 -1.44 -13.41 -26.55
C LYS A 164 -0.60 -14.47 -25.89
N HIS A 165 -1.08 -15.17 -24.87
CA HIS A 165 -0.25 -16.08 -24.06
C HIS A 165 1.06 -15.44 -23.58
N GLN A 166 1.01 -14.14 -23.32
CA GLN A 166 2.14 -13.33 -22.91
C GLN A 166 1.85 -12.63 -21.59
N PHE A 167 2.88 -12.32 -20.84
CA PHE A 167 2.76 -11.42 -19.70
C PHE A 167 4.02 -10.56 -19.51
N LEU A 168 3.79 -9.36 -19.04
CA LEU A 168 4.81 -8.42 -18.58
C LEU A 168 5.17 -8.75 -17.15
N PHE A 169 6.45 -8.63 -16.77
CA PHE A 169 6.87 -8.86 -15.40
C PHE A 169 8.09 -8.04 -15.01
N CYS A 170 8.25 -7.80 -13.71
CA CYS A 170 9.46 -7.24 -13.11
C CYS A 170 10.25 -8.36 -12.43
N ARG A 171 11.56 -8.41 -12.65
CA ARG A 171 12.43 -9.40 -12.03
C ARG A 171 12.87 -9.04 -10.62
N ARG A 172 12.81 -7.75 -10.26
CA ARG A 172 13.28 -7.23 -8.98
C ARG A 172 12.20 -6.45 -8.25
N GLY A 173 12.16 -6.58 -6.92
CA GLY A 173 11.13 -6.05 -6.04
C GLY A 173 11.58 -4.84 -5.24
N ASN A 174 11.99 -3.78 -5.92
CA ASN A 174 12.37 -2.53 -5.25
C ASN A 174 11.28 -1.45 -5.35
N GLU A 175 10.07 -1.81 -5.73
CA GLU A 175 8.97 -0.86 -5.94
C GLU A 175 8.52 -0.13 -4.67
N GLU A 176 8.71 -0.74 -3.52
CA GLU A 176 8.32 -0.23 -2.20
C GLU A 176 9.52 0.27 -1.38
N TYR A 177 10.75 0.18 -1.91
CA TYR A 177 11.93 0.62 -1.18
C TYR A 177 12.13 2.14 -1.27
N TYR A 178 12.77 2.70 -0.25
CA TYR A 178 13.12 4.11 -0.13
C TYR A 178 14.23 4.57 -1.08
N TRP A 179 14.73 3.70 -1.94
CA TRP A 179 15.80 3.99 -2.89
C TRP A 179 15.28 4.77 -4.09
N LYS A 180 15.11 6.06 -3.91
CA LYS A 180 14.75 6.94 -5.01
C LYS A 180 15.93 7.15 -5.97
N ARG A 181 15.63 7.26 -7.26
CA ARG A 181 16.59 7.58 -8.33
C ARG A 181 17.77 6.60 -8.40
N TYR A 182 17.55 5.36 -7.97
CA TYR A 182 18.59 4.34 -7.96
C TYR A 182 18.90 3.87 -9.38
N LYS A 183 20.19 3.91 -9.77
CA LYS A 183 20.71 3.51 -11.09
C LYS A 183 21.76 2.40 -11.02
N GLY A 184 21.90 1.75 -9.86
CA GLY A 184 22.85 0.65 -9.68
C GLY A 184 22.35 -0.68 -10.25
N GLY A 185 23.12 -1.74 -10.08
CA GLY A 185 22.86 -3.08 -10.67
C GLY A 185 21.57 -3.78 -10.22
N GLN A 186 20.80 -3.18 -9.28
CA GLN A 186 19.49 -3.66 -8.88
C GLN A 186 18.35 -2.75 -9.36
N TYR A 187 18.56 -1.94 -10.40
CA TYR A 187 17.50 -1.14 -11.01
C TYR A 187 16.37 -2.04 -11.51
N GLN A 188 15.18 -1.47 -11.60
CA GLN A 188 13.99 -2.20 -12.04
C GLN A 188 13.78 -2.03 -13.53
N ASP A 189 13.47 -3.14 -14.17
CA ASP A 189 13.15 -3.23 -15.59
C ASP A 189 11.93 -4.12 -15.82
N ILE A 190 11.26 -3.90 -16.93
CA ILE A 190 10.09 -4.68 -17.34
C ILE A 190 10.49 -5.59 -18.47
N TRP A 191 10.12 -6.85 -18.35
CA TRP A 191 10.34 -7.94 -19.31
C TRP A 191 9.00 -8.46 -19.81
N LEU A 192 9.01 -8.97 -21.03
CA LEU A 192 7.91 -9.70 -21.63
C LEU A 192 8.29 -11.19 -21.67
N TYR A 193 7.44 -12.05 -21.15
CA TYR A 193 7.49 -13.49 -21.36
C TYR A 193 6.45 -13.90 -22.41
N ASP A 194 6.88 -14.67 -23.39
CA ASP A 194 6.02 -15.32 -24.38
C ASP A 194 5.96 -16.81 -24.07
N ALA A 195 4.77 -17.31 -23.70
CA ALA A 195 4.60 -18.70 -23.30
C ALA A 195 4.61 -19.68 -24.47
N VAL A 196 4.34 -19.21 -25.68
CA VAL A 196 4.38 -20.03 -26.91
C VAL A 196 5.82 -20.19 -27.38
N ALA A 197 6.54 -19.07 -27.54
CA ALA A 197 7.92 -19.04 -27.97
C ALA A 197 8.91 -19.43 -26.85
N LYS A 198 8.46 -19.40 -25.57
CA LYS A 198 9.28 -19.60 -24.36
C LYS A 198 10.47 -18.64 -24.32
N THR A 199 10.24 -17.39 -24.69
CA THR A 199 11.27 -16.35 -24.75
C THR A 199 11.04 -15.24 -23.74
N TYR A 200 12.14 -14.59 -23.34
CA TYR A 200 12.16 -13.45 -22.42
C TYR A 200 12.78 -12.26 -23.15
N THR A 201 12.04 -11.16 -23.25
CA THR A 201 12.48 -9.96 -23.97
C THR A 201 12.40 -8.74 -23.04
N PRO A 202 13.51 -7.97 -22.87
CA PRO A 202 13.45 -6.71 -22.12
C PRO A 202 12.61 -5.68 -22.89
N VAL A 203 11.62 -5.09 -22.22
CA VAL A 203 10.71 -4.11 -22.81
C VAL A 203 11.22 -2.69 -22.59
N THR A 204 11.71 -2.39 -21.39
CA THR A 204 12.27 -1.08 -21.06
C THR A 204 13.78 -1.05 -21.21
N ASP A 205 14.35 0.14 -21.46
CA ASP A 205 15.80 0.37 -21.63
C ASP A 205 16.36 1.48 -20.73
N TYR A 206 15.47 2.17 -19.97
CA TYR A 206 15.89 3.20 -19.03
C TYR A 206 16.49 2.59 -17.77
N VAL A 207 17.72 2.99 -17.44
CA VAL A 207 18.40 2.62 -16.19
C VAL A 207 17.86 3.49 -15.05
N GLY A 208 16.98 2.92 -14.26
CA GLY A 208 16.26 3.57 -13.16
C GLY A 208 15.04 2.74 -12.77
N LYS A 209 14.00 3.38 -12.25
CA LYS A 209 12.76 2.70 -11.88
C LYS A 209 11.86 2.52 -13.10
N ASN A 210 11.56 1.26 -13.45
CA ASN A 210 10.51 0.86 -14.37
C ASN A 210 9.76 -0.29 -13.72
N SER A 211 8.63 -0.01 -13.09
CA SER A 211 7.88 -0.99 -12.27
C SER A 211 6.38 -0.92 -12.52
N TYR A 212 5.64 -1.83 -11.90
CA TYR A 212 4.20 -1.91 -12.02
C TYR A 212 3.74 -1.98 -13.47
N PRO A 213 4.17 -3.00 -14.25
CA PRO A 213 3.64 -3.17 -15.59
C PRO A 213 2.12 -3.39 -15.55
N MET A 214 1.39 -2.72 -16.43
CA MET A 214 -0.06 -2.80 -16.59
C MET A 214 -0.41 -2.85 -18.07
N TRP A 215 -1.30 -3.73 -18.44
CA TRP A 215 -1.82 -3.80 -19.80
C TRP A 215 -3.21 -3.19 -19.84
N ALA A 216 -3.38 -2.09 -20.56
CA ALA A 216 -4.65 -1.40 -20.67
C ALA A 216 -4.80 -0.74 -22.06
N GLY A 217 -5.98 -0.77 -22.65
CA GLY A 217 -6.24 -0.11 -23.93
C GLY A 217 -5.31 -0.51 -25.08
N GLY A 218 -4.73 -1.71 -25.03
CA GLY A 218 -3.78 -2.18 -26.06
C GLY A 218 -2.35 -1.66 -25.92
N LEU A 219 -2.02 -0.98 -24.82
CA LEU A 219 -0.72 -0.43 -24.51
C LEU A 219 -0.21 -0.94 -23.16
N MET A 220 1.10 -0.93 -22.96
CA MET A 220 1.73 -1.08 -21.67
C MET A 220 1.74 0.27 -20.94
N TYR A 221 1.25 0.29 -19.70
CA TYR A 221 1.45 1.36 -18.74
C TYR A 221 2.38 0.89 -17.64
N PHE A 222 3.14 1.79 -17.06
CA PHE A 222 4.09 1.47 -15.99
C PHE A 222 4.50 2.72 -15.20
N VAL A 223 5.12 2.53 -14.05
CA VAL A 223 5.70 3.60 -13.25
C VAL A 223 7.17 3.75 -13.57
N SER A 224 7.62 4.99 -13.79
CA SER A 224 9.04 5.29 -14.02
C SER A 224 9.43 6.66 -13.44
N ASP A 225 10.68 6.77 -13.00
CA ASP A 225 11.30 8.02 -12.51
C ASP A 225 12.17 8.74 -13.57
N ARG A 226 12.02 8.36 -14.87
CA ARG A 226 12.86 8.81 -16.00
C ARG A 226 12.77 10.31 -16.31
N GLY A 227 11.77 11.00 -15.82
CA GLY A 227 11.62 12.44 -16.04
C GLY A 227 12.47 13.27 -15.07
N ASN A 228 11.81 13.79 -14.05
CA ASN A 228 12.40 14.64 -13.01
C ASN A 228 12.88 13.90 -11.77
N GLY A 229 12.90 12.55 -11.81
CA GLY A 229 13.23 11.70 -10.67
C GLY A 229 12.07 11.46 -9.69
N ILE A 230 10.87 11.95 -10.03
CA ILE A 230 9.59 11.61 -9.38
C ILE A 230 8.94 10.51 -10.20
N SER A 231 8.46 9.47 -9.54
CA SER A 231 7.78 8.37 -10.20
C SER A 231 6.44 8.82 -10.76
N ASN A 232 6.28 8.69 -12.08
CA ASN A 232 5.06 9.03 -12.81
C ASN A 232 4.58 7.83 -13.63
N LEU A 233 3.32 7.87 -14.08
CA LEU A 233 2.82 6.92 -15.07
C LEU A 233 3.36 7.26 -16.45
N TYR A 234 3.81 6.22 -17.14
CA TYR A 234 4.24 6.24 -18.54
C TYR A 234 3.48 5.20 -19.34
N THR A 235 3.38 5.40 -20.63
CA THR A 235 2.84 4.42 -21.57
C THR A 235 3.84 4.14 -22.68
N GLN A 236 3.81 2.91 -23.21
CA GLN A 236 4.68 2.46 -24.29
C GLN A 236 3.98 1.36 -25.10
N LYS A 237 4.12 1.40 -26.43
CA LYS A 237 3.69 0.32 -27.29
C LYS A 237 4.70 -0.84 -27.21
N LEU A 238 4.24 -2.07 -27.11
CA LEU A 238 5.14 -3.23 -27.16
C LEU A 238 5.88 -3.30 -28.50
N GLY A 239 7.16 -3.64 -28.43
CA GLY A 239 8.05 -3.66 -29.58
C GLY A 239 8.72 -2.34 -29.91
N THR A 240 8.39 -1.24 -29.21
CA THR A 240 9.09 0.05 -29.29
C THR A 240 9.85 0.36 -28.01
N LYS A 241 10.69 1.39 -28.02
CA LYS A 241 11.37 1.94 -26.84
C LYS A 241 10.86 3.35 -26.47
N ASP A 242 9.84 3.83 -27.18
CA ASP A 242 9.32 5.17 -27.03
C ASP A 242 8.30 5.24 -25.89
N ALA A 243 8.76 5.54 -24.71
CA ALA A 243 7.90 5.75 -23.55
C ALA A 243 7.46 7.21 -23.45
N ALA A 244 6.15 7.44 -23.37
CA ALA A 244 5.55 8.75 -23.21
C ALA A 244 4.99 8.94 -21.78
N PRO A 245 5.18 10.12 -21.16
CA PRO A 245 4.60 10.41 -19.87
C PRO A 245 3.08 10.56 -19.97
N VAL A 246 2.37 9.90 -19.05
CA VAL A 246 0.90 10.02 -18.88
C VAL A 246 0.59 11.03 -17.78
N THR A 247 1.32 10.97 -16.65
CA THR A 247 1.24 11.95 -15.57
C THR A 247 2.51 12.77 -15.48
N LYS A 248 2.45 13.95 -14.84
CA LYS A 248 3.58 14.90 -14.77
C LYS A 248 3.69 15.53 -13.37
N TYR A 249 3.56 14.71 -12.33
CA TYR A 249 3.74 15.18 -10.96
C TYR A 249 5.18 15.59 -10.69
N GLY A 250 5.36 16.66 -9.92
CA GLY A 250 6.67 17.22 -9.59
C GLY A 250 7.05 17.13 -8.12
N ASP A 251 6.16 16.59 -7.28
CA ASP A 251 6.26 16.58 -5.82
C ASP A 251 6.28 15.16 -5.23
N PHE A 252 5.19 14.40 -5.35
CA PHE A 252 5.04 13.05 -4.81
C PHE A 252 4.96 12.00 -5.91
N ASP A 253 5.51 10.83 -5.60
CA ASP A 253 5.52 9.68 -6.50
C ASP A 253 4.10 9.12 -6.72
N VAL A 254 3.85 8.64 -7.94
CA VAL A 254 2.76 7.70 -8.21
C VAL A 254 3.13 6.35 -7.57
N MET A 255 2.22 5.81 -6.75
CA MET A 255 2.42 4.59 -5.99
C MET A 255 1.26 3.61 -6.19
N PHE A 256 1.56 2.31 -6.07
CA PHE A 256 0.59 1.20 -6.04
C PHE A 256 -0.44 1.20 -7.17
N PRO A 257 -0.06 1.45 -8.43
CA PRO A 257 -1.03 1.46 -9.50
C PRO A 257 -1.58 0.06 -9.79
N HIS A 258 -2.83 0.02 -10.23
CA HIS A 258 -3.52 -1.19 -10.70
C HIS A 258 -4.50 -0.84 -11.82
N THR A 259 -4.78 -1.80 -12.71
CA THR A 259 -5.71 -1.60 -13.81
C THR A 259 -6.69 -2.77 -13.94
N ASP A 260 -7.89 -2.46 -14.41
CA ASP A 260 -8.88 -3.41 -14.93
C ASP A 260 -8.89 -3.48 -16.48
N GLY A 261 -7.92 -2.82 -17.13
CA GLY A 261 -7.80 -2.72 -18.60
C GLY A 261 -8.48 -1.49 -19.18
N ARG A 262 -9.35 -0.80 -18.44
CA ARG A 262 -10.07 0.43 -18.83
C ARG A 262 -9.63 1.64 -18.03
N SER A 263 -9.41 1.44 -16.76
CA SER A 263 -9.00 2.46 -15.83
C SER A 263 -7.71 2.06 -15.13
N ILE A 264 -6.93 3.03 -14.70
CA ILE A 264 -5.76 2.83 -13.84
C ILE A 264 -6.02 3.60 -12.54
N VAL A 265 -6.14 2.87 -11.43
CA VAL A 265 -6.21 3.44 -10.08
C VAL A 265 -4.81 3.50 -9.49
N TYR A 266 -4.48 4.55 -8.78
CA TYR A 266 -3.19 4.71 -8.11
C TYR A 266 -3.27 5.68 -6.93
N VAL A 267 -2.20 5.76 -6.16
CA VAL A 267 -2.06 6.72 -5.06
C VAL A 267 -1.02 7.79 -5.42
N GLN A 268 -1.37 9.05 -5.19
CA GLN A 268 -0.46 10.19 -5.26
C GLN A 268 -0.77 11.11 -4.07
N ASP A 269 0.24 11.60 -3.38
CA ASP A 269 0.09 12.39 -2.14
C ASP A 269 -0.85 11.74 -1.10
N GLY A 270 -0.82 10.40 -1.00
CA GLY A 270 -1.67 9.64 -0.08
C GLY A 270 -3.15 9.59 -0.47
N ARG A 271 -3.54 10.07 -1.65
CA ARG A 271 -4.91 10.11 -2.17
C ARG A 271 -5.08 9.19 -3.36
N ILE A 272 -6.27 8.67 -3.55
CA ILE A 272 -6.61 7.81 -4.68
C ILE A 272 -6.92 8.66 -5.91
N HIS A 273 -6.35 8.26 -7.03
CA HIS A 273 -6.59 8.79 -8.36
C HIS A 273 -7.08 7.68 -9.30
N VAL A 274 -7.90 8.05 -10.26
CA VAL A 274 -8.35 7.17 -11.35
C VAL A 274 -8.09 7.86 -12.67
N LEU A 275 -7.29 7.20 -13.50
CA LEU A 275 -7.04 7.58 -14.89
C LEU A 275 -7.95 6.73 -15.78
N ASP A 276 -8.81 7.36 -16.56
CA ASP A 276 -9.55 6.72 -17.66
C ASP A 276 -8.61 6.56 -18.86
N VAL A 277 -8.39 5.31 -19.28
CA VAL A 277 -7.41 4.99 -20.33
C VAL A 277 -7.84 5.52 -21.71
N ALA A 278 -9.13 5.55 -21.99
CA ALA A 278 -9.65 5.95 -23.30
C ALA A 278 -9.60 7.46 -23.52
N SER A 279 -9.96 8.25 -22.51
CA SER A 279 -9.98 9.71 -22.58
C SER A 279 -8.69 10.35 -22.11
N GLY A 280 -7.87 9.65 -21.30
CA GLY A 280 -6.71 10.20 -20.62
C GLY A 280 -7.06 11.11 -19.43
N ALA A 281 -8.33 11.17 -19.02
CA ALA A 281 -8.77 11.97 -17.89
C ALA A 281 -8.28 11.37 -16.57
N ASP A 282 -7.57 12.16 -15.79
CA ASP A 282 -7.09 11.81 -14.43
C ASP A 282 -7.92 12.54 -13.39
N THR A 283 -8.55 11.80 -12.49
CA THR A 283 -9.47 12.33 -11.48
C THR A 283 -9.04 11.88 -10.08
N ARG A 284 -8.83 12.84 -9.20
CA ARG A 284 -8.65 12.58 -7.77
C ARG A 284 -10.00 12.18 -7.16
N ILE A 285 -10.04 11.06 -6.47
CA ILE A 285 -11.23 10.53 -5.82
C ILE A 285 -11.32 11.07 -4.39
N SER A 286 -12.41 11.75 -4.06
CA SER A 286 -12.68 12.18 -2.69
C SER A 286 -13.25 11.02 -1.89
N VAL A 287 -12.44 10.47 -0.98
CA VAL A 287 -12.83 9.36 -0.11
C VAL A 287 -13.09 9.92 1.29
N LYS A 288 -14.32 9.79 1.76
CA LYS A 288 -14.70 10.14 3.13
C LYS A 288 -14.46 8.95 4.05
N ASP A 289 -13.68 9.19 5.08
CA ASP A 289 -13.30 8.19 6.08
C ASP A 289 -14.32 8.20 7.24
N PRO A 290 -15.14 7.14 7.38
CA PRO A 290 -16.06 6.99 8.50
C PRO A 290 -15.43 6.25 9.69
N SER A 291 -14.12 5.96 9.67
CA SER A 291 -13.45 5.24 10.75
C SER A 291 -13.43 6.06 12.05
N ASP A 292 -13.26 5.38 13.16
CA ASP A 292 -13.07 6.02 14.46
C ASP A 292 -11.63 6.51 14.68
N ARG A 293 -10.75 6.32 13.69
CA ARG A 293 -9.34 6.76 13.68
C ARG A 293 -8.58 6.36 14.92
N TRP A 294 -8.81 5.14 15.41
CA TRP A 294 -8.20 4.64 16.63
C TRP A 294 -6.67 4.74 16.63
N ALA A 295 -6.04 4.59 15.47
CA ALA A 295 -4.59 4.68 15.31
C ALA A 295 -4.04 6.11 15.52
N LEU A 296 -4.89 7.14 15.32
CA LEU A 296 -4.54 8.55 15.51
C LEU A 296 -4.91 9.07 16.91
N ARG A 297 -5.59 8.26 17.73
CA ARG A 297 -5.96 8.68 19.09
C ARG A 297 -4.75 8.64 20.01
N ASP A 298 -4.70 9.57 20.94
CA ASP A 298 -3.71 9.57 22.00
C ASP A 298 -3.79 8.27 22.80
N ARG A 299 -2.63 7.66 23.00
CA ARG A 299 -2.52 6.45 23.80
C ARG A 299 -1.29 6.49 24.68
N VAL A 300 -1.45 6.04 25.90
CA VAL A 300 -0.31 5.83 26.81
C VAL A 300 0.40 4.55 26.42
N ILE A 301 1.69 4.64 26.20
CA ILE A 301 2.55 3.51 25.87
C ILE A 301 3.64 3.36 26.92
N ASN A 302 4.15 2.14 27.07
CA ASN A 302 5.37 1.92 27.85
C ASN A 302 6.58 2.33 26.99
N PRO A 303 7.37 3.35 27.37
CA PRO A 303 8.48 3.82 26.56
C PRO A 303 9.68 2.86 26.56
N LYS A 304 9.73 1.88 27.46
CA LYS A 304 10.87 0.96 27.65
C LYS A 304 11.29 0.29 26.34
N ASP A 305 10.33 -0.16 25.54
CA ASP A 305 10.62 -0.88 24.30
C ASP A 305 11.07 0.05 23.16
N TYR A 306 11.01 1.36 23.37
CA TYR A 306 11.37 2.39 22.39
C TYR A 306 12.66 3.11 22.73
N ILE A 307 13.35 2.77 23.83
CA ILE A 307 14.65 3.35 24.18
C ILE A 307 15.68 2.86 23.16
N GLN A 308 16.32 3.79 22.48
CA GLN A 308 17.32 3.52 21.45
C GLN A 308 18.75 3.77 21.92
N THR A 309 18.94 4.88 22.62
CA THR A 309 20.26 5.28 23.13
C THR A 309 20.12 5.90 24.51
N ALA A 310 21.20 5.81 25.31
CA ALA A 310 21.24 6.36 26.65
C ALA A 310 22.62 6.98 26.92
N GLY A 311 22.66 8.05 27.72
CA GLY A 311 23.84 8.65 28.29
C GLY A 311 23.65 8.84 29.79
N VAL A 312 24.74 8.79 30.57
CA VAL A 312 24.73 9.00 32.03
C VAL A 312 25.66 10.14 32.36
N ALA A 313 25.27 11.03 33.28
CA ALA A 313 26.12 12.09 33.77
C ALA A 313 27.22 11.56 34.71
N ASP A 314 28.32 12.29 34.81
CA ASP A 314 29.31 12.05 35.85
C ASP A 314 28.66 12.11 37.24
N GLY A 315 28.90 11.10 38.06
CA GLY A 315 28.25 10.95 39.37
C GLY A 315 26.93 10.16 39.34
N GLY A 316 26.42 9.77 38.17
CA GLY A 316 25.32 8.81 38.04
C GLY A 316 23.95 9.26 38.57
N GLN A 317 23.73 10.58 38.78
CA GLN A 317 22.48 11.08 39.37
C GLN A 317 21.31 11.17 38.38
N ALA A 318 21.59 11.25 37.08
CA ALA A 318 20.61 11.29 36.05
C ALA A 318 21.09 10.59 34.77
N ALA A 319 20.18 10.00 34.04
CA ALA A 319 20.38 9.48 32.68
C ALA A 319 19.59 10.33 31.67
N VAL A 320 20.09 10.41 30.44
CA VAL A 320 19.33 10.92 29.31
C VAL A 320 19.10 9.78 28.35
N LEU A 321 17.87 9.68 27.85
CA LEU A 321 17.40 8.60 26.99
C LEU A 321 16.82 9.19 25.73
N ALA A 322 17.15 8.64 24.56
CA ALA A 322 16.39 8.88 23.35
C ALA A 322 15.33 7.78 23.19
N ALA A 323 14.08 8.17 23.15
CA ALA A 323 12.95 7.25 22.95
C ALA A 323 11.88 7.91 22.08
N ARG A 324 11.44 7.20 21.03
CA ARG A 324 10.40 7.66 20.09
C ARG A 324 10.65 8.99 19.38
N GLY A 325 11.89 9.39 19.27
CA GLY A 325 12.25 10.64 18.62
C GLY A 325 12.45 11.80 19.60
N ASP A 326 12.09 11.67 20.86
CA ASP A 326 12.32 12.67 21.90
C ASP A 326 13.49 12.27 22.81
N VAL A 327 14.07 13.28 23.47
CA VAL A 327 15.09 13.13 24.52
C VAL A 327 14.47 13.35 25.89
N PHE A 328 14.67 12.37 26.77
CA PHE A 328 14.17 12.38 28.15
C PHE A 328 15.32 12.42 29.15
N ARG A 329 15.17 13.22 30.21
CA ARG A 329 15.99 13.15 31.40
C ARG A 329 15.30 12.30 32.45
N VAL A 330 15.98 11.30 32.95
CA VAL A 330 15.45 10.35 33.94
C VAL A 330 16.37 10.35 35.16
N PRO A 331 15.88 10.72 36.36
CA PRO A 331 16.65 10.56 37.60
C PRO A 331 16.98 9.08 37.85
N THR A 332 18.19 8.78 38.27
CA THR A 332 18.59 7.39 38.59
C THR A 332 18.07 6.94 39.97
N GLY A 333 17.60 7.85 40.80
CA GLY A 333 16.89 7.59 42.04
C GLY A 333 15.39 7.74 41.89
N HIS A 334 14.76 8.55 42.71
CA HIS A 334 13.34 8.84 42.66
C HIS A 334 13.08 10.16 41.90
N GLY A 335 12.00 10.20 41.12
CA GLY A 335 11.54 11.38 40.41
C GLY A 335 10.91 11.05 39.05
N PRO A 336 10.15 11.98 38.47
CA PRO A 336 9.56 11.82 37.18
C PRO A 336 10.60 11.92 36.06
N ALA A 337 10.35 11.23 34.95
CA ALA A 337 11.04 11.49 33.70
C ALA A 337 10.57 12.83 33.12
N GLU A 338 11.49 13.60 32.57
CA GLU A 338 11.23 14.91 31.94
C GLU A 338 11.53 14.81 30.44
N ASN A 339 10.55 15.18 29.57
CA ASN A 339 10.78 15.32 28.15
C ASN A 339 11.50 16.65 27.90
N LEU A 340 12.75 16.61 27.43
CA LEU A 340 13.58 17.79 27.22
C LEU A 340 13.36 18.44 25.84
N SER A 341 13.05 17.65 24.81
CA SER A 341 12.92 18.17 23.46
C SER A 341 11.47 18.53 23.14
N GLY A 342 10.53 17.63 23.28
CA GLY A 342 9.10 17.90 23.06
C GLY A 342 8.79 18.46 21.67
N THR A 343 9.51 18.04 20.63
CA THR A 343 9.41 18.57 19.26
C THR A 343 8.71 17.58 18.33
N PRO A 344 7.37 17.60 18.22
CA PRO A 344 6.61 16.69 17.38
C PRO A 344 7.09 16.73 15.91
N GLY A 345 7.30 15.55 15.33
CA GLY A 345 7.72 15.42 13.94
C GLY A 345 9.22 15.50 13.68
N THR A 346 10.02 15.78 14.72
CA THR A 346 11.50 15.73 14.67
C THR A 346 12.00 14.49 15.39
N ARG A 347 13.13 13.96 14.97
CA ARG A 347 13.74 12.79 15.59
C ARG A 347 15.09 13.18 16.18
N GLU A 348 15.14 13.26 17.50
CA GLU A 348 16.36 13.47 18.27
C GLU A 348 16.96 12.14 18.71
N MET A 349 18.29 12.05 18.63
CA MET A 349 19.03 10.82 18.92
C MET A 349 20.39 11.13 19.59
N TYR A 350 20.96 10.08 20.16
CA TYR A 350 22.32 10.12 20.73
C TYR A 350 22.55 11.19 21.80
N PRO A 351 21.66 11.35 22.79
CA PRO A 351 21.80 12.36 23.80
C PRO A 351 23.05 12.11 24.65
N ALA A 352 23.76 13.18 24.94
CA ALA A 352 24.92 13.19 25.82
C ALA A 352 24.80 14.33 26.86
N LEU A 353 25.03 14.01 28.13
CA LEU A 353 25.11 15.01 29.20
C LEU A 353 26.51 15.62 29.26
N SER A 354 26.57 16.93 29.54
CA SER A 354 27.80 17.57 29.92
C SER A 354 28.33 16.99 31.26
N PRO A 355 29.65 17.06 31.55
CA PRO A 355 30.22 16.53 32.78
C PRO A 355 29.56 17.09 34.05
N ASP A 356 29.12 18.33 34.02
CA ASP A 356 28.42 18.99 35.13
C ASP A 356 26.92 18.66 35.20
N GLY A 357 26.40 17.85 34.28
CA GLY A 357 24.99 17.42 34.22
C GLY A 357 23.97 18.51 33.88
N LYS A 358 24.43 19.72 33.47
CA LYS A 358 23.54 20.87 33.24
C LYS A 358 23.08 21.06 31.80
N THR A 359 23.82 20.52 30.86
CA THR A 359 23.53 20.65 29.42
C THR A 359 23.41 19.28 28.78
N VAL A 360 22.47 19.14 27.86
CA VAL A 360 22.29 17.95 27.02
C VAL A 360 22.53 18.33 25.58
N ALA A 361 23.43 17.62 24.92
CA ALA A 361 23.61 17.67 23.45
C ALA A 361 22.91 16.47 22.81
N PHE A 362 22.29 16.68 21.67
CA PHE A 362 21.61 15.64 20.90
C PHE A 362 21.46 16.04 19.41
#